data_215041477c752a50228ce75b035e97a5
#
_entry.id   215041477c752a50228ce75b035e97a5
#
_cell.length_a   1.000
_cell.length_b   1.000
_cell.length_c   1.000
_cell.angle_alpha   90.00
_cell.angle_beta   90.00
_cell.angle_gamma   90.00
#
_symmetry.space_group_name_H-M   'P 1'
#
loop_
_entity.id
_entity.type
_entity.pdbx_description
1 polymer ?
#
loop_
_entity_poly.entity_id
_entity_poly.type
_entity_poly.pdbx_seq_one_letter_code
_entity_poly.pdbx_strand_id
1 'polypeptide(L)'
;MAEVRFKNDRKDYFAYAEDLELEVGELVAVETAIGHDIGIITLLGEIVKRQLKRKKYRTPIEDLKKIYRRARPNDVEKWLSAIKLEDSTLARTRTIAENLVLEMKLNVVEYQGDKTKAIFYYTADGRVDFRELIKKLAEEFHIRIEMRQIGVRQESAKLGGIGSCGRELCCASWICDFQSVTTGVARVQQLSPNPQKLAGQCGKLKCCLNYEYEAYVEALKAFSDPNIVLHFESGDAVHQKNDVFKGIMWYSYTTDKSNIMAVPVDKVKDIIAMNKKGQKPKKLEDFAVTQEAHTNTNEGYGEADL
;
A
#
# COMPACT_ATOMS: atom_id res chain seq x y z
N MET A 1 7.78 3.72 26.14
CA MET A 1 7.74 4.20 24.72
C MET A 1 6.37 4.01 24.14
N ALA A 2 5.91 4.96 23.31
CA ALA A 2 4.61 4.93 22.66
C ALA A 2 4.73 5.26 21.17
N GLU A 3 3.87 4.66 20.33
CA GLU A 3 3.59 5.14 18.99
C GLU A 3 2.37 6.06 19.07
N VAL A 4 2.51 7.28 18.58
CA VAL A 4 1.43 8.28 18.57
C VAL A 4 1.04 8.57 17.12
N ARG A 5 -0.26 8.49 16.84
CA ARG A 5 -0.85 8.83 15.56
C ARG A 5 -1.43 10.24 15.61
N PHE A 6 -1.08 11.03 14.62
CA PHE A 6 -1.62 12.36 14.36
C PHE A 6 -2.67 12.30 13.23
N LYS A 7 -3.21 13.42 12.86
CA LYS A 7 -4.08 13.51 11.69
C LYS A 7 -3.36 13.02 10.41
N ASN A 8 -4.12 12.54 9.44
CA ASN A 8 -3.63 12.02 8.15
C ASN A 8 -2.63 10.85 8.28
N ASP A 9 -2.84 10.00 9.32
CA ASP A 9 -2.06 8.79 9.60
C ASP A 9 -0.55 9.00 9.77
N ARG A 10 -0.12 10.23 10.02
CA ARG A 10 1.25 10.48 10.44
C ARG A 10 1.48 9.84 11.80
N LYS A 11 2.47 8.97 11.91
CA LYS A 11 2.86 8.29 13.13
C LYS A 11 4.29 8.64 13.49
N ASP A 12 4.53 8.84 14.77
CA ASP A 12 5.88 9.05 15.30
C ASP A 12 6.02 8.36 16.65
N TYR A 13 7.25 8.26 17.16
CA TYR A 13 7.60 7.51 18.36
C TYR A 13 8.10 8.44 19.45
N PHE A 14 7.63 8.19 20.67
CA PHE A 14 7.91 9.03 21.81
C PHE A 14 8.30 8.21 23.03
N ALA A 15 9.19 8.78 23.84
CA ALA A 15 9.45 8.32 25.19
C ALA A 15 8.42 8.94 26.15
N TYR A 16 8.13 8.28 27.26
CA TYR A 16 7.33 8.83 28.37
C TYR A 16 7.90 8.36 29.69
N ALA A 17 7.63 9.14 30.75
CA ALA A 17 8.09 8.84 32.10
C ALA A 17 7.29 7.65 32.68
N GLU A 18 7.92 6.84 33.53
CA GLU A 18 7.31 5.61 34.07
C GLU A 18 6.10 5.88 35.00
N ASP A 19 6.07 7.06 35.61
CA ASP A 19 4.97 7.54 36.45
C ASP A 19 3.72 7.94 35.64
N LEU A 20 3.85 8.04 34.33
CA LEU A 20 2.75 8.39 33.45
C LEU A 20 2.05 7.12 32.95
N GLU A 21 1.02 6.67 33.66
CA GLU A 21 0.17 5.57 33.26
C GLU A 21 -0.63 5.98 32.02
N LEU A 22 -0.30 5.40 30.86
CA LEU A 22 -0.91 5.70 29.56
C LEU A 22 -1.58 4.45 28.98
N GLU A 23 -2.71 4.65 28.32
CA GLU A 23 -3.45 3.60 27.63
C GLU A 23 -3.54 3.87 26.12
N VAL A 24 -3.72 2.79 25.34
CA VAL A 24 -3.95 2.89 23.90
C VAL A 24 -5.32 3.56 23.67
N GLY A 25 -5.35 4.53 22.76
CA GLY A 25 -6.54 5.33 22.46
C GLY A 25 -6.58 6.68 23.19
N GLU A 26 -5.71 6.93 24.16
CA GLU A 26 -5.65 8.22 24.85
C GLU A 26 -5.05 9.32 23.99
N LEU A 27 -5.56 10.53 24.19
CA LEU A 27 -5.01 11.76 23.60
C LEU A 27 -3.88 12.28 24.48
N VAL A 28 -2.73 12.55 23.87
CA VAL A 28 -1.52 13.02 24.54
C VAL A 28 -0.93 14.27 23.89
N ALA A 29 -0.35 15.11 24.73
CA ALA A 29 0.46 16.23 24.31
C ALA A 29 1.92 15.80 24.21
N VAL A 30 2.49 15.94 23.02
CA VAL A 30 3.84 15.47 22.69
C VAL A 30 4.78 16.63 22.36
N GLU A 31 6.04 16.41 22.62
CA GLU A 31 7.11 17.34 22.32
C GLU A 31 7.30 17.50 20.81
N THR A 32 7.45 18.75 20.38
CA THR A 32 7.85 19.10 19.03
C THR A 32 9.10 19.99 19.09
N ALA A 33 9.69 20.32 17.95
CA ALA A 33 10.84 21.23 17.92
C ALA A 33 10.48 22.61 18.48
N ILE A 34 9.23 23.04 18.34
CA ILE A 34 8.68 24.29 18.88
C ILE A 34 7.24 24.00 19.29
N GLY A 35 6.92 24.24 20.59
CA GLY A 35 5.59 24.00 21.12
C GLY A 35 5.27 22.53 21.36
N HIS A 36 4.02 22.17 21.22
CA HIS A 36 3.54 20.80 21.40
C HIS A 36 2.49 20.41 20.35
N ASP A 37 2.39 19.13 20.09
CA ASP A 37 1.37 18.58 19.21
C ASP A 37 0.45 17.62 19.98
N ILE A 38 -0.73 17.35 19.43
CA ILE A 38 -1.71 16.43 20.02
C ILE A 38 -1.88 15.24 19.10
N GLY A 39 -1.81 14.06 19.70
CA GLY A 39 -2.02 12.81 18.96
C GLY A 39 -2.63 11.74 19.83
N ILE A 40 -3.01 10.62 19.20
CA ILE A 40 -3.63 9.46 19.83
C ILE A 40 -2.60 8.35 19.96
N ILE A 41 -2.48 7.76 21.13
CA ILE A 41 -1.63 6.58 21.36
C ILE A 41 -2.20 5.39 20.59
N THR A 42 -1.38 4.76 19.74
CA THR A 42 -1.75 3.56 18.99
C THR A 42 -1.06 2.31 19.47
N LEU A 43 0.16 2.42 20.02
CA LEU A 43 0.91 1.30 20.57
C LEU A 43 1.72 1.75 21.80
N LEU A 44 1.94 0.83 22.75
CA LEU A 44 2.71 1.04 23.98
C LEU A 44 3.73 -0.10 24.22
N GLY A 45 4.80 0.22 24.92
CA GLY A 45 5.75 -0.74 25.48
C GLY A 45 6.57 -1.54 24.45
N GLU A 46 6.71 -2.86 24.67
CA GLU A 46 7.58 -3.74 23.86
C GLU A 46 7.17 -3.86 22.39
N ILE A 47 5.88 -3.72 22.07
CA ILE A 47 5.37 -3.77 20.71
C ILE A 47 5.95 -2.62 19.88
N VAL A 48 6.15 -1.45 20.52
CA VAL A 48 6.76 -0.28 19.88
C VAL A 48 8.19 -0.58 19.45
N LYS A 49 8.99 -1.27 20.28
CA LYS A 49 10.36 -1.67 19.94
C LYS A 49 10.41 -2.59 18.70
N ARG A 50 9.47 -3.53 18.60
CA ARG A 50 9.34 -4.40 17.43
C ARG A 50 9.00 -3.60 16.17
N GLN A 51 8.11 -2.61 16.30
CA GLN A 51 7.70 -1.74 15.20
C GLN A 51 8.85 -0.83 14.74
N LEU A 52 9.64 -0.27 15.65
CA LEU A 52 10.85 0.50 15.34
C LEU A 52 11.86 -0.33 14.52
N LYS A 53 12.11 -1.58 14.94
CA LYS A 53 12.98 -2.51 14.20
C LYS A 53 12.45 -2.81 12.80
N ARG A 54 11.13 -3.09 12.68
CA ARG A 54 10.47 -3.38 11.39
C ARG A 54 10.57 -2.20 10.42
N LYS A 55 10.37 -0.98 10.92
CA LYS A 55 10.41 0.25 10.11
C LYS A 55 11.84 0.77 9.91
N LYS A 56 12.87 0.10 10.44
CA LYS A 56 14.27 0.55 10.38
C LYS A 56 14.40 2.02 10.81
N TYR A 57 13.72 2.37 11.90
CA TYR A 57 13.71 3.74 12.41
C TYR A 57 15.13 4.16 12.79
N ARG A 58 15.56 5.35 12.32
CA ARG A 58 16.97 5.76 12.40
C ARG A 58 17.34 6.47 13.67
N THR A 59 16.36 7.08 14.36
CA THR A 59 16.61 7.83 15.59
C THR A 59 16.89 6.87 16.75
N PRO A 60 17.99 7.03 17.49
CA PRO A 60 18.23 6.26 18.70
C PRO A 60 17.08 6.42 19.71
N ILE A 61 16.85 5.40 20.53
CA ILE A 61 15.77 5.40 21.51
C ILE A 61 15.95 6.55 22.53
N GLU A 62 17.20 6.88 22.84
CA GLU A 62 17.59 7.91 23.79
C GLU A 62 17.26 9.34 23.30
N ASP A 63 17.20 9.51 21.97
CA ASP A 63 16.91 10.80 21.31
C ASP A 63 15.44 10.97 20.97
N LEU A 64 14.59 10.04 21.39
CA LEU A 64 13.14 10.14 21.16
C LEU A 64 12.57 11.34 21.93
N LYS A 65 11.73 12.11 21.24
CA LYS A 65 10.93 13.16 21.85
C LYS A 65 10.02 12.58 22.92
N LYS A 66 9.55 13.42 23.83
CA LYS A 66 8.79 12.99 25.01
C LYS A 66 7.30 13.26 24.87
N ILE A 67 6.51 12.40 25.49
CA ILE A 67 5.13 12.71 25.84
C ILE A 67 5.18 13.52 27.13
N TYR A 68 4.62 14.72 27.11
CA TYR A 68 4.57 15.57 28.29
C TYR A 68 3.52 15.11 29.30
N ARG A 69 2.32 14.81 28.80
CA ARG A 69 1.15 14.50 29.63
C ARG A 69 -0.04 14.04 28.78
N ARG A 70 -1.08 13.57 29.41
CA ARG A 70 -2.41 13.45 28.79
C ARG A 70 -2.89 14.82 28.31
N ALA A 71 -3.60 14.85 27.19
CA ALA A 71 -4.18 16.07 26.65
C ALA A 71 -5.29 16.59 27.59
N ARG A 72 -5.26 17.89 27.87
CA ARG A 72 -6.30 18.57 28.63
C ARG A 72 -7.44 19.02 27.71
N PRO A 73 -8.66 19.29 28.23
CA PRO A 73 -9.76 19.78 27.40
C PRO A 73 -9.38 20.99 26.53
N ASN A 74 -8.69 21.96 27.08
CA ASN A 74 -8.20 23.13 26.30
C ASN A 74 -7.26 22.76 25.17
N ASP A 75 -6.41 21.73 25.32
CA ASP A 75 -5.52 21.25 24.26
C ASP A 75 -6.34 20.65 23.12
N VAL A 76 -7.35 19.87 23.46
CA VAL A 76 -8.27 19.25 22.51
C VAL A 76 -9.08 20.31 21.75
N GLU A 77 -9.59 21.32 22.43
CA GLU A 77 -10.30 22.43 21.78
C GLU A 77 -9.41 23.20 20.80
N LYS A 78 -8.20 23.51 21.20
CA LYS A 78 -7.20 24.16 20.32
C LYS A 78 -6.89 23.29 19.11
N TRP A 79 -6.65 22.01 19.34
CA TRP A 79 -6.38 21.06 18.27
C TRP A 79 -7.55 20.92 17.29
N LEU A 80 -8.79 20.77 17.77
CA LEU A 80 -9.98 20.71 16.92
C LEU A 80 -10.18 22.01 16.14
N SER A 81 -9.91 23.15 16.77
CA SER A 81 -10.00 24.45 16.07
C SER A 81 -8.87 24.64 15.04
N ALA A 82 -7.70 24.05 15.26
CA ALA A 82 -6.62 23.99 14.26
C ALA A 82 -7.02 23.16 13.04
N ILE A 83 -7.60 21.99 13.27
CA ILE A 83 -8.11 21.11 12.21
C ILE A 83 -9.15 21.80 11.31
N LYS A 84 -10.05 22.58 11.90
CA LYS A 84 -11.08 23.31 11.15
C LYS A 84 -10.51 24.37 10.19
N LEU A 85 -9.29 24.85 10.45
CA LEU A 85 -8.65 25.85 9.59
C LEU A 85 -7.94 25.21 8.37
N GLU A 86 -7.66 23.91 8.37
CA GLU A 86 -6.81 23.27 7.36
C GLU A 86 -7.37 23.39 5.95
N ASP A 87 -8.66 23.11 5.74
CA ASP A 87 -9.28 23.16 4.41
C ASP A 87 -9.31 24.58 3.84
N SER A 88 -9.65 25.57 4.66
CA SER A 88 -9.65 26.98 4.25
C SER A 88 -8.24 27.48 3.95
N THR A 89 -7.27 27.10 4.78
CA THR A 89 -5.85 27.40 4.57
C THR A 89 -5.34 26.76 3.29
N LEU A 90 -5.69 25.50 3.02
CA LEU A 90 -5.30 24.81 1.80
C LEU A 90 -5.86 25.49 0.56
N ALA A 91 -7.15 25.85 0.57
CA ALA A 91 -7.79 26.55 -0.55
C ALA A 91 -7.11 27.90 -0.81
N ARG A 92 -6.90 28.70 0.24
CA ARG A 92 -6.22 29.99 0.13
C ARG A 92 -4.78 29.86 -0.36
N THR A 93 -4.03 28.88 0.14
CA THR A 93 -2.65 28.62 -0.28
C THR A 93 -2.57 28.23 -1.76
N ARG A 94 -3.53 27.44 -2.28
CA ARG A 94 -3.60 27.10 -3.72
C ARG A 94 -3.75 28.37 -4.57
N THR A 95 -4.65 29.26 -4.22
CA THR A 95 -4.80 30.57 -4.91
C THR A 95 -3.51 31.38 -4.92
N ILE A 96 -2.79 31.44 -3.78
CA ILE A 96 -1.51 32.17 -3.69
C ILE A 96 -0.44 31.51 -4.56
N ALA A 97 -0.36 30.17 -4.55
CA ALA A 97 0.61 29.42 -5.35
C ALA A 97 0.34 29.56 -6.87
N GLU A 98 -0.93 29.54 -7.27
CA GLU A 98 -1.35 29.80 -8.66
C GLU A 98 -0.97 31.22 -9.11
N ASN A 99 -1.19 32.25 -8.28
CA ASN A 99 -0.80 33.63 -8.57
C ASN A 99 0.74 33.79 -8.68
N LEU A 100 1.51 32.92 -8.06
CA LEU A 100 2.96 32.88 -8.17
C LEU A 100 3.46 31.97 -9.32
N VAL A 101 2.55 31.37 -10.08
CA VAL A 101 2.83 30.47 -11.21
C VAL A 101 3.79 29.35 -10.80
N LEU A 102 3.57 28.74 -9.62
CA LEU A 102 4.43 27.64 -9.13
C LEU A 102 3.95 26.29 -9.68
N GLU A 103 4.86 25.55 -10.31
CA GLU A 103 4.60 24.20 -10.82
C GLU A 103 4.60 23.16 -9.69
N MET A 104 3.61 23.23 -8.83
CA MET A 104 3.43 22.34 -7.70
C MET A 104 1.94 22.11 -7.40
N LYS A 105 1.62 20.95 -6.87
CA LYS A 105 0.28 20.63 -6.39
C LYS A 105 0.28 20.57 -4.88
N LEU A 106 -0.46 21.44 -4.23
CA LEU A 106 -0.69 21.41 -2.78
C LEU A 106 -1.78 20.39 -2.46
N ASN A 107 -1.47 19.44 -1.59
CA ASN A 107 -2.31 18.29 -1.32
C ASN A 107 -3.04 18.39 0.02
N VAL A 108 -2.29 18.62 1.09
CA VAL A 108 -2.81 18.64 2.46
C VAL A 108 -2.05 19.69 3.26
N VAL A 109 -2.74 20.34 4.19
CA VAL A 109 -2.17 21.18 5.24
C VAL A 109 -2.42 20.48 6.56
N GLU A 110 -1.43 20.46 7.44
CA GLU A 110 -1.52 19.86 8.78
C GLU A 110 -1.03 20.90 9.80
N TYR A 111 -1.96 21.40 10.59
CA TYR A 111 -1.62 22.30 11.69
C TYR A 111 -1.12 21.50 12.88
N GLN A 112 -0.09 22.04 13.55
CA GLN A 112 0.31 21.56 14.87
C GLN A 112 -0.80 21.84 15.89
N GLY A 113 -0.99 20.98 16.87
CA GLY A 113 -2.10 21.07 17.83
C GLY A 113 -2.19 22.40 18.59
N ASP A 114 -1.06 23.09 18.79
CA ASP A 114 -0.98 24.41 19.42
C ASP A 114 -1.16 25.60 18.45
N LYS A 115 -1.36 25.34 17.15
CA LYS A 115 -1.50 26.32 16.05
C LYS A 115 -0.26 27.18 15.79
N THR A 116 0.89 26.88 16.32
CA THR A 116 2.10 27.69 16.10
C THR A 116 2.78 27.44 14.78
N LYS A 117 2.50 26.26 14.18
CA LYS A 117 3.13 25.77 12.95
C LYS A 117 2.13 25.05 12.08
N ALA A 118 2.30 25.12 10.76
CA ALA A 118 1.62 24.24 9.81
C ALA A 118 2.60 23.62 8.80
N ILE A 119 2.35 22.37 8.44
CA ILE A 119 3.10 21.63 7.44
C ILE A 119 2.25 21.56 6.18
N PHE A 120 2.80 22.04 5.07
CA PHE A 120 2.17 22.06 3.76
C PHE A 120 2.77 20.92 2.91
N TYR A 121 1.99 19.90 2.66
CA TYR A 121 2.41 18.77 1.82
C TYR A 121 2.12 19.05 0.36
N TYR A 122 3.13 18.90 -0.48
CA TYR A 122 2.99 19.15 -1.91
C TYR A 122 3.68 18.06 -2.75
N THR A 123 3.21 17.91 -3.99
CA THR A 123 3.87 17.12 -5.03
C THR A 123 4.34 18.04 -6.15
N ALA A 124 5.51 17.75 -6.71
CA ALA A 124 6.08 18.44 -7.86
C ALA A 124 7.02 17.49 -8.61
N ASP A 125 7.13 17.66 -9.92
CA ASP A 125 8.02 16.86 -10.76
C ASP A 125 9.50 17.28 -10.63
N GLY A 126 9.73 18.54 -10.25
CA GLY A 126 11.07 19.12 -10.10
C GLY A 126 11.23 19.89 -8.77
N ARG A 127 12.34 20.61 -8.70
CA ARG A 127 12.61 21.50 -7.58
C ARG A 127 11.86 22.81 -7.76
N VAL A 128 11.03 23.18 -6.78
CA VAL A 128 10.24 24.41 -6.77
C VAL A 128 10.90 25.43 -5.85
N ASP A 129 10.99 26.68 -6.29
CA ASP A 129 11.39 27.80 -5.43
C ASP A 129 10.16 28.42 -4.77
N PHE A 130 9.97 28.09 -3.52
CA PHE A 130 8.82 28.54 -2.72
C PHE A 130 9.14 29.66 -1.72
N ARG A 131 10.28 30.39 -1.88
CA ARG A 131 10.68 31.46 -0.93
C ARG A 131 9.64 32.55 -0.83
N GLU A 132 9.11 33.02 -1.97
CA GLU A 132 8.04 34.01 -1.99
C GLU A 132 6.70 33.47 -1.44
N LEU A 133 6.40 32.20 -1.75
CA LEU A 133 5.21 31.56 -1.22
C LEU A 133 5.25 31.54 0.32
N ILE A 134 6.38 31.11 0.91
CA ILE A 134 6.54 31.07 2.37
C ILE A 134 6.35 32.44 3.00
N LYS A 135 6.90 33.52 2.41
CA LYS A 135 6.69 34.88 2.92
C LYS A 135 5.22 35.26 2.94
N LYS A 136 4.52 35.11 1.81
CA LYS A 136 3.07 35.42 1.70
C LYS A 136 2.23 34.58 2.66
N LEU A 137 2.53 33.29 2.81
CA LEU A 137 1.81 32.42 3.75
C LEU A 137 2.07 32.82 5.22
N ALA A 138 3.31 33.21 5.56
CA ALA A 138 3.62 33.66 6.89
C ALA A 138 2.95 34.99 7.24
N GLU A 139 2.86 35.90 6.27
CA GLU A 139 2.12 37.19 6.40
C GLU A 139 0.61 36.97 6.52
N GLU A 140 0.04 36.03 5.76
CA GLU A 140 -1.40 35.75 5.74
C GLU A 140 -1.89 35.01 7.00
N PHE A 141 -1.14 33.98 7.42
CA PHE A 141 -1.59 33.08 8.48
C PHE A 141 -0.93 33.32 9.84
N HIS A 142 0.11 34.12 9.90
CA HIS A 142 0.88 34.43 11.14
C HIS A 142 1.36 33.21 11.91
N ILE A 143 1.76 32.14 11.18
CA ILE A 143 2.26 30.89 11.72
C ILE A 143 3.59 30.51 11.07
N ARG A 144 4.31 29.57 11.67
CA ARG A 144 5.52 29.01 11.07
C ARG A 144 5.14 28.03 9.94
N ILE A 145 5.68 28.28 8.77
CA ILE A 145 5.44 27.48 7.57
C ILE A 145 6.55 26.43 7.39
N GLU A 146 6.16 25.17 7.22
CA GLU A 146 7.04 24.10 6.76
C GLU A 146 6.52 23.52 5.46
N MET A 147 7.32 23.57 4.39
CA MET A 147 6.99 22.94 3.12
C MET A 147 7.60 21.55 3.07
N ARG A 148 6.77 20.52 2.75
CA ARG A 148 7.21 19.14 2.67
C ARG A 148 6.79 18.49 1.36
N GLN A 149 7.77 18.17 0.52
CA GLN A 149 7.52 17.43 -0.69
C GLN A 149 7.21 15.96 -0.38
N ILE A 150 6.19 15.42 -1.02
CA ILE A 150 5.80 14.01 -0.92
C ILE A 150 5.67 13.40 -2.30
N GLY A 151 5.84 12.08 -2.39
CA GLY A 151 5.61 11.34 -3.62
C GLY A 151 4.12 11.08 -3.85
N VAL A 152 3.72 10.86 -5.10
CA VAL A 152 2.31 10.64 -5.50
C VAL A 152 1.62 9.48 -4.76
N ARG A 153 2.37 8.45 -4.31
CA ARG A 153 1.80 7.37 -3.49
C ARG A 153 1.54 7.82 -2.06
N GLN A 154 2.40 8.66 -1.51
CA GLN A 154 2.19 9.25 -0.19
C GLN A 154 1.03 10.27 -0.21
N GLU A 155 0.88 10.99 -1.31
CA GLU A 155 -0.31 11.82 -1.56
C GLU A 155 -1.58 10.98 -1.51
N SER A 156 -1.65 9.90 -2.30
CA SER A 156 -2.81 9.00 -2.29
C SER A 156 -3.06 8.37 -0.91
N ALA A 157 -2.00 8.05 -0.16
CA ALA A 157 -2.11 7.52 1.20
C ALA A 157 -2.74 8.53 2.17
N LYS A 158 -2.39 9.82 2.05
CA LYS A 158 -2.96 10.89 2.89
C LYS A 158 -4.39 11.25 2.52
N LEU A 159 -4.74 11.20 1.24
CA LEU A 159 -6.10 11.47 0.76
C LEU A 159 -7.05 10.30 1.05
N GLY A 160 -6.51 9.08 1.15
CA GLY A 160 -7.31 7.87 1.32
C GLY A 160 -8.08 7.48 0.07
N GLY A 161 -9.09 6.64 0.25
CA GLY A 161 -10.00 6.18 -0.80
C GLY A 161 -10.10 4.67 -0.91
N ILE A 162 -10.89 4.20 -1.87
CA ILE A 162 -11.16 2.79 -2.14
C ILE A 162 -10.41 2.34 -3.39
N GLY A 163 -9.71 1.23 -3.30
CA GLY A 163 -8.99 0.63 -4.43
C GLY A 163 -9.95 -0.06 -5.41
N SER A 164 -9.42 -0.42 -6.59
CA SER A 164 -10.16 -1.22 -7.59
C SER A 164 -10.56 -2.62 -7.09
N CYS A 165 -10.07 -3.05 -5.95
CA CYS A 165 -10.44 -4.29 -5.26
C CYS A 165 -11.60 -4.12 -4.28
N GLY A 166 -12.22 -2.91 -4.18
CA GLY A 166 -13.31 -2.61 -3.26
C GLY A 166 -12.90 -2.42 -1.80
N ARG A 167 -11.59 -2.45 -1.49
CA ARG A 167 -11.08 -2.24 -0.13
C ARG A 167 -10.39 -0.89 -0.04
N GLU A 168 -10.26 -0.38 1.19
CA GLU A 168 -9.45 0.81 1.47
C GLU A 168 -8.03 0.67 0.89
N LEU A 169 -7.46 1.79 0.45
CA LEU A 169 -6.12 1.79 -0.14
C LEU A 169 -5.09 1.21 0.83
N CYS A 170 -4.33 0.22 0.38
CA CYS A 170 -3.28 -0.42 1.18
C CYS A 170 -2.24 0.59 1.69
N CYS A 171 -1.96 1.65 0.91
CA CYS A 171 -1.04 2.72 1.29
C CYS A 171 -1.62 3.65 2.37
N ALA A 172 -2.95 3.75 2.51
CA ALA A 172 -3.59 4.53 3.55
C ALA A 172 -3.77 3.72 4.85
N SER A 173 -3.89 2.38 4.75
CA SER A 173 -4.24 1.53 5.90
C SER A 173 -3.02 0.86 6.55
N TRP A 174 -2.28 0.00 5.87
CA TRP A 174 -1.29 -0.87 6.50
C TRP A 174 0.11 -0.89 5.87
N ILE A 175 0.27 -0.52 4.58
CA ILE A 175 1.58 -0.43 3.95
C ILE A 175 2.28 0.85 4.38
N CYS A 176 3.39 0.71 5.11
CA CYS A 176 4.20 1.83 5.58
C CYS A 176 5.50 2.03 4.79
N ASP A 177 5.99 0.98 4.12
CA ASP A 177 7.19 1.00 3.29
C ASP A 177 6.82 0.91 1.81
N PHE A 178 7.15 1.95 1.06
CA PHE A 178 6.78 2.10 -0.34
C PHE A 178 7.95 1.74 -1.25
N GLN A 179 8.13 0.45 -1.46
CA GLN A 179 9.11 -0.03 -2.42
C GLN A 179 8.63 0.18 -3.87
N SER A 180 9.59 0.32 -4.76
CA SER A 180 9.30 0.43 -6.20
C SER A 180 8.77 -0.90 -6.74
N VAL A 181 7.63 -0.88 -7.42
CA VAL A 181 7.04 -2.06 -8.06
C VAL A 181 7.48 -2.10 -9.52
N THR A 182 8.03 -3.23 -9.95
CA THR A 182 8.44 -3.45 -11.34
C THR A 182 7.42 -4.27 -12.11
N THR A 183 7.44 -4.19 -13.44
CA THR A 183 6.59 -5.02 -14.31
C THR A 183 6.92 -6.51 -14.20
N GLY A 184 8.14 -6.86 -13.78
CA GLY A 184 8.55 -8.24 -13.52
C GLY A 184 7.70 -8.90 -12.42
N VAL A 185 7.33 -8.14 -11.39
CA VAL A 185 6.46 -8.61 -10.31
C VAL A 185 5.07 -9.02 -10.84
N ALA A 186 4.50 -8.20 -11.73
CA ALA A 186 3.21 -8.52 -12.37
C ALA A 186 3.31 -9.74 -13.28
N ARG A 187 4.45 -9.92 -13.97
CA ARG A 187 4.70 -11.09 -14.83
C ARG A 187 4.76 -12.38 -14.04
N VAL A 188 5.45 -12.37 -12.88
CA VAL A 188 5.50 -13.55 -11.99
C VAL A 188 4.11 -13.95 -11.50
N GLN A 189 3.25 -12.97 -11.25
CA GLN A 189 1.85 -13.19 -10.87
C GLN A 189 0.94 -13.49 -12.08
N GLN A 190 1.51 -13.63 -13.26
CA GLN A 190 0.81 -13.92 -14.53
C GLN A 190 -0.33 -12.93 -14.86
N LEU A 191 -0.19 -11.70 -14.43
CA LEU A 191 -1.14 -10.65 -14.73
C LEU A 191 -0.91 -10.09 -16.13
N SER A 192 -2.01 -9.80 -16.82
CA SER A 192 -1.96 -9.13 -18.12
C SER A 192 -1.17 -7.81 -18.02
N PRO A 193 -0.27 -7.51 -18.95
CA PRO A 193 0.56 -6.30 -18.94
C PRO A 193 -0.24 -5.02 -19.28
N ASN A 194 -1.52 -4.96 -18.94
CA ASN A 194 -2.36 -3.79 -19.14
C ASN A 194 -2.10 -2.75 -18.04
N PRO A 195 -1.51 -1.58 -18.34
CA PRO A 195 -1.20 -0.56 -17.37
C PRO A 195 -2.41 -0.09 -16.56
N GLN A 196 -3.59 0.02 -17.19
CA GLN A 196 -4.82 0.45 -16.50
C GLN A 196 -5.26 -0.52 -15.41
N LYS A 197 -5.08 -1.84 -15.62
CA LYS A 197 -5.41 -2.86 -14.62
C LYS A 197 -4.34 -2.96 -13.52
N LEU A 198 -3.08 -2.64 -13.83
CA LEU A 198 -1.95 -2.74 -12.91
C LEU A 198 -1.69 -1.47 -12.11
N ALA A 199 -2.17 -0.30 -12.57
CA ALA A 199 -2.00 0.98 -11.88
C ALA A 199 -2.91 1.11 -10.65
N GLY A 200 -2.37 1.70 -9.59
CA GLY A 200 -3.15 2.16 -8.45
C GLY A 200 -3.71 3.58 -8.68
N GLN A 201 -4.48 4.11 -7.75
CA GLN A 201 -5.00 5.48 -7.81
C GLN A 201 -3.89 6.55 -7.88
N CYS A 202 -2.70 6.24 -7.36
CA CYS A 202 -1.51 7.09 -7.46
C CYS A 202 -0.84 7.10 -8.84
N GLY A 203 -1.38 6.40 -9.85
CA GLY A 203 -0.78 6.27 -11.17
C GLY A 203 0.48 5.36 -11.24
N LYS A 204 1.02 4.90 -10.11
CA LYS A 204 2.11 3.92 -10.06
C LYS A 204 1.55 2.51 -9.98
N LEU A 205 2.37 1.48 -10.30
CA LEU A 205 1.96 0.09 -10.16
C LEU A 205 1.48 -0.21 -8.72
N LYS A 206 0.44 -1.03 -8.61
CA LYS A 206 -0.19 -1.38 -7.32
C LYS A 206 0.83 -1.96 -6.34
N CYS A 207 0.90 -1.39 -5.13
CA CYS A 207 1.84 -1.81 -4.09
C CYS A 207 1.53 -3.22 -3.54
N CYS A 208 0.27 -3.68 -3.60
CA CYS A 208 -0.11 -5.04 -3.21
C CYS A 208 0.60 -6.11 -4.07
N LEU A 209 0.98 -5.80 -5.32
CA LEU A 209 1.75 -6.73 -6.15
C LEU A 209 3.10 -7.11 -5.50
N ASN A 210 3.82 -6.12 -4.94
CA ASN A 210 5.07 -6.40 -4.23
C ASN A 210 4.83 -7.18 -2.93
N TYR A 211 3.73 -6.91 -2.24
CA TYR A 211 3.41 -7.59 -1.00
C TYR A 211 3.16 -9.09 -1.20
N GLU A 212 2.48 -9.44 -2.28
CA GLU A 212 2.17 -10.84 -2.62
C GLU A 212 3.32 -11.57 -3.34
N TYR A 213 4.32 -10.82 -3.84
CA TYR A 213 5.37 -11.33 -4.72
C TYR A 213 6.11 -12.54 -4.17
N GLU A 214 6.54 -12.48 -2.90
CA GLU A 214 7.30 -13.56 -2.27
C GLU A 214 6.47 -14.85 -2.17
N ALA A 215 5.17 -14.74 -1.86
CA ALA A 215 4.26 -15.86 -1.79
C ALA A 215 4.11 -16.55 -3.17
N TYR A 216 4.00 -15.75 -4.25
CA TYR A 216 3.97 -16.29 -5.61
C TYR A 216 5.28 -16.97 -6.00
N VAL A 217 6.42 -16.37 -5.69
CA VAL A 217 7.74 -16.95 -5.96
C VAL A 217 7.93 -18.27 -5.23
N GLU A 218 7.50 -18.34 -3.97
CA GLU A 218 7.59 -19.57 -3.18
C GLU A 218 6.68 -20.67 -3.74
N ALA A 219 5.43 -20.34 -4.04
CA ALA A 219 4.48 -21.28 -4.62
C ALA A 219 4.95 -21.80 -5.99
N LEU A 220 5.55 -20.93 -6.82
CA LEU A 220 6.08 -21.31 -8.14
C LEU A 220 7.24 -22.33 -8.08
N LYS A 221 7.97 -22.43 -6.97
CA LYS A 221 9.03 -23.45 -6.81
C LYS A 221 8.50 -24.89 -6.93
N ALA A 222 7.23 -25.10 -6.62
CA ALA A 222 6.60 -26.40 -6.76
C ALA A 222 6.27 -26.77 -8.23
N PHE A 223 6.24 -25.79 -9.12
CA PHE A 223 5.84 -25.97 -10.52
C PHE A 223 7.01 -26.47 -11.39
N SER A 224 6.68 -27.20 -12.43
CA SER A 224 7.62 -27.60 -13.47
C SER A 224 7.89 -26.44 -14.43
N ASP A 225 9.03 -26.50 -15.14
CA ASP A 225 9.37 -25.50 -16.15
C ASP A 225 8.27 -25.45 -17.23
N PRO A 226 7.66 -24.29 -17.47
CA PRO A 226 6.60 -24.14 -18.48
C PRO A 226 7.06 -24.41 -19.91
N ASN A 227 8.37 -24.40 -20.18
CA ASN A 227 8.91 -24.68 -21.52
C ASN A 227 8.98 -26.19 -21.85
N ILE A 228 8.73 -27.07 -20.87
CA ILE A 228 8.76 -28.52 -21.09
C ILE A 228 7.48 -28.93 -21.84
N VAL A 229 7.68 -29.49 -23.02
CA VAL A 229 6.59 -30.12 -23.79
C VAL A 229 6.28 -31.50 -23.22
N LEU A 230 5.01 -31.78 -22.97
CA LEU A 230 4.58 -33.09 -22.53
C LEU A 230 4.21 -33.96 -23.74
N HIS A 231 4.82 -35.16 -23.84
CA HIS A 231 4.63 -36.08 -24.96
C HIS A 231 3.65 -37.18 -24.60
N PHE A 232 2.59 -37.30 -25.38
CA PHE A 232 1.57 -38.33 -25.27
C PHE A 232 1.47 -39.17 -26.56
N GLU A 233 0.82 -40.32 -26.53
CA GLU A 233 0.50 -41.09 -27.74
C GLU A 233 -0.42 -40.32 -28.65
N SER A 234 -1.35 -39.53 -28.07
CA SER A 234 -2.34 -38.72 -28.81
C SER A 234 -1.76 -37.42 -29.38
N GLY A 235 -0.52 -37.05 -29.05
CA GLY A 235 0.15 -35.81 -29.51
C GLY A 235 0.88 -35.07 -28.42
N ASP A 236 1.55 -34.01 -28.78
CA ASP A 236 2.31 -33.19 -27.87
C ASP A 236 1.45 -32.08 -27.24
N ALA A 237 1.59 -31.87 -25.94
CA ALA A 237 0.88 -30.84 -25.18
C ALA A 237 1.84 -29.76 -24.70
N VAL A 238 1.42 -28.50 -24.85
CA VAL A 238 2.19 -27.31 -24.48
C VAL A 238 1.49 -26.54 -23.36
N HIS A 239 2.30 -25.99 -22.50
CA HIS A 239 1.84 -25.19 -21.38
C HIS A 239 1.17 -23.89 -21.87
N GLN A 240 0.09 -23.47 -21.22
CA GLN A 240 -0.64 -22.24 -21.51
C GLN A 240 -0.56 -21.23 -20.35
N LYS A 241 -0.90 -21.65 -19.13
CA LYS A 241 -0.88 -20.82 -17.92
C LYS A 241 -0.77 -21.68 -16.67
N ASN A 242 -0.42 -21.05 -15.55
CA ASN A 242 -0.49 -21.66 -14.21
C ASN A 242 -1.62 -21.04 -13.38
N ASP A 243 -2.25 -21.85 -12.54
CA ASP A 243 -3.02 -21.37 -11.40
C ASP A 243 -2.18 -21.68 -10.15
N VAL A 244 -1.45 -20.67 -9.69
CA VAL A 244 -0.37 -20.84 -8.69
C VAL A 244 -0.94 -21.33 -7.36
N PHE A 245 -2.09 -20.80 -6.93
CA PHE A 245 -2.66 -21.15 -5.63
C PHE A 245 -3.45 -22.45 -5.62
N LYS A 246 -4.01 -22.85 -6.78
CA LYS A 246 -4.65 -24.15 -6.91
C LYS A 246 -3.66 -25.28 -7.20
N GLY A 247 -2.40 -24.98 -7.49
CA GLY A 247 -1.39 -25.96 -7.85
C GLY A 247 -1.71 -26.64 -9.18
N ILE A 248 -2.25 -25.91 -10.15
CA ILE A 248 -2.70 -26.42 -11.44
C ILE A 248 -1.90 -25.79 -12.57
N MET A 249 -1.45 -26.61 -13.51
CA MET A 249 -0.86 -26.18 -14.79
C MET A 249 -1.86 -26.48 -15.92
N TRP A 250 -2.07 -25.49 -16.78
CA TRP A 250 -2.98 -25.61 -17.91
C TRP A 250 -2.21 -25.95 -19.16
N TYR A 251 -2.61 -27.02 -19.84
CA TYR A 251 -2.01 -27.51 -21.07
C TYR A 251 -3.04 -27.60 -22.18
N SER A 252 -2.60 -27.48 -23.42
CA SER A 252 -3.40 -27.81 -24.63
C SER A 252 -2.55 -28.59 -25.59
N TYR A 253 -3.17 -29.41 -26.41
CA TYR A 253 -2.46 -30.06 -27.53
C TYR A 253 -1.97 -29.04 -28.54
N THR A 254 -0.83 -29.31 -29.19
CA THR A 254 -0.30 -28.46 -30.25
C THR A 254 -1.24 -28.39 -31.45
N THR A 255 -2.00 -29.45 -31.69
CA THR A 255 -3.01 -29.59 -32.75
C THR A 255 -4.33 -28.90 -32.45
N ASP A 256 -4.68 -28.77 -31.17
CA ASP A 256 -5.91 -28.08 -30.71
C ASP A 256 -5.62 -27.19 -29.52
N LYS A 257 -5.40 -25.93 -29.80
CA LYS A 257 -5.13 -24.91 -28.77
C LYS A 257 -6.39 -24.38 -28.07
N SER A 258 -7.57 -24.73 -28.58
CA SER A 258 -8.83 -24.24 -28.04
C SER A 258 -9.24 -25.03 -26.80
N ASN A 259 -8.88 -26.30 -26.74
CA ASN A 259 -9.20 -27.20 -25.64
C ASN A 259 -8.05 -27.15 -24.60
N ILE A 260 -8.25 -26.35 -23.55
CA ILE A 260 -7.28 -26.16 -22.48
C ILE A 260 -7.67 -27.01 -21.27
N MET A 261 -6.76 -27.87 -20.82
CA MET A 261 -7.00 -28.84 -19.76
C MET A 261 -6.21 -28.49 -18.50
N ALA A 262 -6.82 -28.63 -17.34
CA ALA A 262 -6.26 -28.37 -16.03
C ALA A 262 -5.57 -29.64 -15.48
N VAL A 263 -4.26 -29.60 -15.26
CA VAL A 263 -3.49 -30.75 -14.75
C VAL A 263 -2.82 -30.34 -13.43
N PRO A 264 -2.99 -31.10 -12.33
CA PRO A 264 -2.29 -30.87 -11.08
C PRO A 264 -0.77 -30.96 -11.25
N VAL A 265 -0.04 -30.10 -10.55
CA VAL A 265 1.44 -30.01 -10.63
C VAL A 265 2.11 -31.39 -10.39
N ASP A 266 1.62 -32.18 -9.45
CA ASP A 266 2.18 -33.49 -9.15
C ASP A 266 2.03 -34.46 -10.34
N LYS A 267 0.85 -34.44 -11.00
CA LYS A 267 0.63 -35.23 -12.20
C LYS A 267 1.50 -34.80 -13.37
N VAL A 268 1.76 -33.49 -13.51
CA VAL A 268 2.70 -32.97 -14.50
C VAL A 268 4.12 -33.52 -14.25
N LYS A 269 4.56 -33.57 -13.00
CA LYS A 269 5.85 -34.17 -12.63
C LYS A 269 5.92 -35.65 -12.98
N ASP A 270 4.85 -36.40 -12.72
CA ASP A 270 4.74 -37.80 -13.07
C ASP A 270 4.88 -38.00 -14.57
N ILE A 271 4.16 -37.20 -15.38
CA ILE A 271 4.23 -37.24 -16.85
C ILE A 271 5.64 -36.92 -17.34
N ILE A 272 6.27 -35.91 -16.80
CA ILE A 272 7.68 -35.56 -17.14
C ILE A 272 8.61 -36.72 -16.81
N ALA A 273 8.43 -37.38 -15.66
CA ALA A 273 9.23 -38.53 -15.27
C ALA A 273 9.03 -39.73 -16.20
N MET A 274 7.79 -39.99 -16.66
CA MET A 274 7.48 -41.02 -17.67
C MET A 274 8.14 -40.67 -19.01
N ASN A 275 8.00 -39.44 -19.48
CA ASN A 275 8.58 -38.99 -20.74
C ASN A 275 10.14 -39.11 -20.73
N LYS A 276 10.78 -38.79 -19.60
CA LYS A 276 12.25 -38.99 -19.44
C LYS A 276 12.67 -40.46 -19.53
N LYS A 277 11.78 -41.41 -19.18
CA LYS A 277 12.00 -42.85 -19.32
C LYS A 277 11.62 -43.40 -20.69
N GLY A 278 11.25 -42.51 -21.62
CA GLY A 278 10.79 -42.90 -22.97
C GLY A 278 9.34 -43.44 -23.02
N GLN A 279 8.60 -43.37 -21.93
CA GLN A 279 7.20 -43.81 -21.86
C GLN A 279 6.30 -42.60 -22.18
N LYS A 280 5.36 -42.82 -23.10
CA LYS A 280 4.36 -41.83 -23.46
C LYS A 280 3.00 -42.26 -22.91
N PRO A 281 2.38 -41.49 -21.99
CA PRO A 281 1.02 -41.74 -21.55
C PRO A 281 0.05 -41.64 -22.71
N LYS A 282 -1.15 -42.28 -22.60
CA LYS A 282 -2.11 -42.37 -23.73
C LYS A 282 -2.69 -40.98 -24.05
N LYS A 283 -3.29 -40.32 -23.09
CA LYS A 283 -4.01 -39.06 -23.31
C LYS A 283 -3.78 -38.05 -22.15
N LEU A 284 -3.84 -36.76 -22.47
CA LEU A 284 -3.77 -35.69 -21.50
C LEU A 284 -5.00 -35.67 -20.57
N GLU A 285 -6.16 -36.02 -21.10
CA GLU A 285 -7.45 -36.08 -20.41
C GLU A 285 -7.43 -37.01 -19.19
N ASP A 286 -6.64 -38.10 -19.24
CA ASP A 286 -6.50 -39.05 -18.14
C ASP A 286 -5.89 -38.45 -16.87
N PHE A 287 -5.20 -37.35 -17.00
CA PHE A 287 -4.53 -36.61 -15.92
C PHE A 287 -5.22 -35.29 -15.59
N ALA A 288 -6.17 -34.85 -16.42
CA ALA A 288 -6.88 -33.61 -16.20
C ALA A 288 -7.86 -33.71 -15.02
N VAL A 289 -7.97 -32.63 -14.25
CA VAL A 289 -9.03 -32.51 -13.25
C VAL A 289 -10.35 -32.30 -13.98
N THR A 290 -11.29 -33.22 -13.79
CA THR A 290 -12.66 -33.03 -14.26
C THR A 290 -13.21 -31.80 -13.52
N GLN A 291 -13.43 -30.69 -14.21
CA GLN A 291 -14.16 -29.59 -13.63
C GLN A 291 -15.59 -30.05 -13.39
N GLU A 292 -15.97 -30.29 -12.15
CA GLU A 292 -17.37 -30.15 -11.78
C GLU A 292 -17.77 -28.72 -12.17
N ALA A 293 -18.74 -28.64 -13.07
CA ALA A 293 -19.26 -27.35 -13.52
C ALA A 293 -19.74 -26.57 -12.29
N HIS A 294 -18.94 -25.63 -11.83
CA HIS A 294 -19.46 -24.57 -10.98
C HIS A 294 -20.43 -23.80 -11.87
N THR A 295 -21.68 -24.20 -11.82
CA THR A 295 -22.80 -23.36 -12.20
C THR A 295 -22.60 -22.04 -11.49
N ASN A 296 -22.26 -20.99 -12.28
CA ASN A 296 -22.35 -19.62 -11.85
C ASN A 296 -23.79 -19.39 -11.39
N THR A 297 -24.05 -19.53 -10.12
CA THR A 297 -25.17 -18.83 -9.50
C THR A 297 -24.79 -17.36 -9.55
N ASN A 298 -25.14 -16.71 -10.64
CA ASN A 298 -25.40 -15.29 -10.69
C ASN A 298 -26.56 -15.05 -9.72
N GLU A 299 -26.26 -14.94 -8.44
CA GLU A 299 -27.13 -14.24 -7.53
C GLU A 299 -27.01 -12.77 -7.90
N GLY A 300 -27.99 -12.32 -8.70
CA GLY A 300 -28.20 -10.96 -9.03
C GLY A 300 -28.29 -10.13 -7.75
N TYR A 301 -27.38 -9.19 -7.60
CA TYR A 301 -27.65 -8.05 -6.74
C TYR A 301 -28.81 -7.30 -7.36
N GLY A 302 -29.99 -7.51 -6.73
CA GLY A 302 -31.18 -6.78 -7.04
C GLY A 302 -30.94 -5.28 -6.95
N GLU A 303 -31.38 -4.58 -7.96
CA GLU A 303 -31.70 -3.17 -7.86
C GLU A 303 -32.64 -2.98 -6.65
N ALA A 304 -32.16 -2.24 -5.68
CA ALA A 304 -32.97 -1.65 -4.64
C ALA A 304 -32.48 -0.22 -4.45
N ASP A 305 -33.23 0.67 -5.05
CA ASP A 305 -33.70 1.98 -4.64
C ASP A 305 -32.79 2.95 -3.88
N LEU A 306 -32.60 4.12 -4.56
CA LEU A 306 -32.33 5.48 -4.09
C LEU A 306 -30.91 5.85 -3.71
#